data_5bc7086389d5a9621523096d9b455573
#
_entry.id   5bc7086389d5a9621523096d9b455573
#
_cell.length_a   1.000
_cell.length_b   1.000
_cell.length_c   1.000
_cell.angle_alpha   90.00
_cell.angle_beta   90.00
_cell.angle_gamma   90.00
#
_symmetry.space_group_name_H-M   'P 1'
#
loop_
_entity.id
_entity.type
_entity.pdbx_description
1 polymer ?
#
loop_
_entity_poly.entity_id
_entity_poly.type
_entity_poly.pdbx_seq_one_letter_code
_entity_poly.pdbx_strand_id
1 'polypeptide(L)'
;MGHDMSVPEAPNVDGPWDFDTFTLVCSRRARPDLKATFWALYEESFGPLRTRAAARQVLTESEFEAELDDPTTWKYVALDSHGVPAGLATLTDQVSTMPWISPEYFAHRYPDEAKRSAVFYIGVLLVRPDMRGHAVFARTVNCMAERVTAAQGVAAFDFCGYNDHDLGLGSATAKILSRDNAFEVSAVDVQTYYVARATGREARTDS
;
A
#
# COMPACT_ATOMS: atom_id res chain seq x y z
N MET A 1 -8.34 -47.34 -11.05
CA MET A 1 -7.47 -46.15 -11.10
C MET A 1 -8.23 -45.04 -10.41
N GLY A 2 -7.98 -44.86 -9.10
CA GLY A 2 -8.59 -43.76 -8.32
C GLY A 2 -7.79 -42.49 -8.61
N HIS A 3 -8.44 -41.47 -9.17
CA HIS A 3 -7.92 -40.12 -9.16
C HIS A 3 -8.00 -39.62 -7.73
N ASP A 4 -6.85 -39.50 -7.08
CA ASP A 4 -6.67 -38.73 -5.88
C ASP A 4 -6.91 -37.25 -6.25
N MET A 5 -8.14 -36.80 -6.01
CA MET A 5 -8.48 -35.38 -6.06
C MET A 5 -8.06 -34.78 -4.70
N SER A 6 -6.76 -34.53 -4.53
CA SER A 6 -6.29 -33.70 -3.44
C SER A 6 -7.00 -32.35 -3.51
N VAL A 7 -7.81 -32.05 -2.49
CA VAL A 7 -8.41 -30.72 -2.32
C VAL A 7 -7.24 -29.73 -2.24
N PRO A 8 -7.21 -28.68 -3.08
CA PRO A 8 -6.15 -27.70 -2.99
C PRO A 8 -6.12 -27.11 -1.58
N GLU A 9 -4.95 -27.15 -0.95
CA GLU A 9 -4.73 -26.57 0.37
C GLU A 9 -5.10 -25.10 0.32
N ALA A 10 -5.85 -24.62 1.33
CA ALA A 10 -6.23 -23.21 1.41
C ALA A 10 -4.95 -22.33 1.41
N PRO A 11 -4.96 -21.20 0.69
CA PRO A 11 -3.77 -20.35 0.59
C PRO A 11 -3.31 -19.89 1.98
N ASN A 12 -2.00 -19.98 2.25
CA ASN A 12 -1.40 -19.48 3.49
C ASN A 12 -1.36 -17.94 3.44
N VAL A 13 -2.42 -17.30 3.92
CA VAL A 13 -2.53 -15.83 3.90
C VAL A 13 -1.89 -15.13 5.11
N ASP A 14 -1.44 -15.90 6.11
CA ASP A 14 -0.89 -15.38 7.37
C ASP A 14 0.64 -15.51 7.46
N GLY A 15 1.27 -16.23 6.53
CA GLY A 15 2.72 -16.46 6.52
C GLY A 15 3.21 -17.39 7.66
N PRO A 16 4.49 -17.37 7.97
CA PRO A 16 5.54 -16.67 7.24
C PRO A 16 5.74 -17.22 5.82
N TRP A 17 6.32 -16.38 4.93
CA TRP A 17 6.76 -16.79 3.59
C TRP A 17 8.28 -16.62 3.49
N ASP A 18 8.98 -17.71 3.19
CA ASP A 18 10.42 -17.69 3.03
C ASP A 18 10.81 -17.54 1.55
N PHE A 19 11.69 -16.58 1.28
CA PHE A 19 12.29 -16.33 -0.03
C PHE A 19 13.81 -16.39 0.08
N ASP A 20 14.51 -16.53 -1.04
CA ASP A 20 15.97 -16.74 -1.04
C ASP A 20 16.76 -15.67 -0.26
N THR A 21 16.30 -14.44 -0.20
CA THR A 21 17.02 -13.30 0.38
C THR A 21 16.32 -12.63 1.56
N PHE A 22 15.10 -13.02 1.86
CA PHE A 22 14.31 -12.46 2.97
C PHE A 22 13.16 -13.38 3.36
N THR A 23 12.68 -13.21 4.58
CA THR A 23 11.42 -13.80 5.08
C THR A 23 10.39 -12.69 5.21
N LEU A 24 9.16 -12.91 4.74
CA LEU A 24 8.02 -12.02 4.95
C LEU A 24 7.15 -12.59 6.06
N VAL A 25 6.84 -11.77 7.05
CA VAL A 25 5.91 -12.11 8.14
C VAL A 25 4.72 -11.18 8.14
N CYS A 26 3.54 -11.70 8.46
CA CYS A 26 2.31 -10.92 8.58
C CYS A 26 1.83 -10.92 10.03
N SER A 27 1.45 -9.77 10.55
CA SER A 27 0.92 -9.62 11.91
C SER A 27 0.02 -8.39 12.00
N ARG A 28 -0.99 -8.42 12.87
CA ARG A 28 -1.76 -7.22 13.24
C ARG A 28 -1.06 -6.36 14.31
N ARG A 29 0.06 -6.82 14.86
CA ARG A 29 0.85 -6.08 15.85
C ARG A 29 2.27 -5.91 15.32
N ALA A 30 2.71 -4.66 15.22
CA ALA A 30 4.11 -4.38 14.94
C ALA A 30 4.99 -4.80 16.13
N ARG A 31 6.20 -5.23 15.82
CA ARG A 31 7.23 -5.47 16.84
C ARG A 31 7.72 -4.13 17.37
N PRO A 32 7.61 -3.86 18.71
CA PRO A 32 7.99 -2.57 19.27
C PRO A 32 9.46 -2.19 19.04
N ASP A 33 10.35 -3.18 19.05
CA ASP A 33 11.79 -3.02 18.83
C ASP A 33 12.16 -2.60 17.40
N LEU A 34 11.25 -2.75 16.43
CA LEU A 34 11.47 -2.37 15.04
C LEU A 34 10.88 -1.02 14.64
N LYS A 35 10.06 -0.38 15.49
CA LYS A 35 9.36 0.86 15.15
C LYS A 35 10.29 1.99 14.74
N ALA A 36 11.35 2.24 15.49
CA ALA A 36 12.32 3.28 15.17
C ALA A 36 13.02 3.02 13.82
N THR A 37 13.36 1.75 13.53
CA THR A 37 13.95 1.37 12.25
C THR A 37 12.97 1.57 11.11
N PHE A 38 11.71 1.22 11.28
CA PHE A 38 10.68 1.45 10.26
C PHE A 38 10.41 2.93 10.05
N TRP A 39 10.42 3.75 11.11
CA TRP A 39 10.29 5.18 10.99
C TRP A 39 11.43 5.78 10.15
N ALA A 40 12.67 5.39 10.40
CA ALA A 40 13.81 5.85 9.61
C ALA A 40 13.68 5.46 8.12
N LEU A 41 13.27 4.21 7.83
CA LEU A 41 13.02 3.76 6.46
C LEU A 41 11.84 4.50 5.80
N TYR A 42 10.81 4.81 6.58
CA TYR A 42 9.67 5.58 6.12
C TYR A 42 10.08 7.00 5.72
N GLU A 43 10.81 7.71 6.58
CA GLU A 43 11.34 9.04 6.30
C GLU A 43 12.26 9.05 5.07
N GLU A 44 13.12 8.05 4.92
CA GLU A 44 13.97 7.92 3.74
C GLU A 44 13.15 7.73 2.46
N SER A 45 12.08 6.93 2.51
CA SER A 45 11.29 6.56 1.34
C SER A 45 10.25 7.62 0.98
N PHE A 46 9.52 8.15 1.97
CA PHE A 46 8.39 9.06 1.78
C PHE A 46 8.73 10.53 2.02
N GLY A 47 9.73 10.84 2.85
CA GLY A 47 10.13 12.21 3.17
C GLY A 47 10.29 13.13 1.95
N PRO A 48 10.92 12.68 0.84
CA PRO A 48 11.04 13.48 -0.38
C PRO A 48 9.70 13.91 -1.01
N LEU A 49 8.59 13.21 -0.72
CA LEU A 49 7.26 13.56 -1.25
C LEU A 49 6.70 14.85 -0.65
N ARG A 50 7.23 15.34 0.48
CA ARG A 50 6.82 16.63 1.06
C ARG A 50 6.98 17.81 0.10
N THR A 51 7.89 17.71 -0.86
CA THR A 51 8.16 18.75 -1.86
C THR A 51 7.78 18.34 -3.29
N ARG A 52 7.36 17.11 -3.50
CA ARG A 52 7.04 16.55 -4.83
C ARG A 52 5.56 16.31 -5.04
N ALA A 53 4.76 16.29 -3.98
CA ALA A 53 3.30 16.09 -4.05
C ALA A 53 2.58 17.29 -3.42
N ALA A 54 1.51 17.76 -4.07
CA ALA A 54 0.68 18.83 -3.53
C ALA A 54 -0.24 18.31 -2.41
N ALA A 55 -0.72 17.07 -2.51
CA ALA A 55 -1.40 16.41 -1.42
C ALA A 55 -0.40 15.98 -0.34
N ARG A 56 -0.83 16.00 0.89
CA ARG A 56 -0.04 15.46 2.01
C ARG A 56 0.13 13.95 1.84
N GLN A 57 1.34 13.52 1.55
CA GLN A 57 1.71 12.12 1.33
C GLN A 57 2.53 11.52 2.47
N VAL A 58 2.93 12.35 3.44
CA VAL A 58 3.87 11.94 4.49
C VAL A 58 3.23 12.09 5.84
N LEU A 59 3.15 10.98 6.57
CA LEU A 59 2.69 10.93 7.95
C LEU A 59 3.70 11.63 8.87
N THR A 60 3.22 12.10 10.01
CA THR A 60 4.07 12.41 11.16
C THR A 60 4.50 11.11 11.85
N GLU A 61 5.54 11.17 12.69
CA GLU A 61 6.00 10.00 13.44
C GLU A 61 4.87 9.40 14.29
N SER A 62 4.10 10.24 14.97
CA SER A 62 2.97 9.80 15.79
C SER A 62 1.83 9.13 15.00
N GLU A 63 1.56 9.61 13.78
CA GLU A 63 0.57 8.97 12.88
C GLU A 63 1.07 7.63 12.36
N PHE A 64 2.36 7.56 12.01
CA PHE A 64 2.98 6.30 11.58
C PHE A 64 3.01 5.26 12.71
N GLU A 65 3.35 5.67 13.93
CA GLU A 65 3.29 4.80 15.11
C GLU A 65 1.86 4.32 15.38
N ALA A 66 0.87 5.22 15.28
CA ALA A 66 -0.54 4.87 15.43
C ALA A 66 -0.99 3.82 14.41
N GLU A 67 -0.56 3.93 13.14
CA GLU A 67 -0.83 2.92 12.10
C GLU A 67 -0.16 1.58 12.42
N LEU A 68 1.07 1.60 12.93
CA LEU A 68 1.76 0.38 13.36
C LEU A 68 1.09 -0.29 14.57
N ASP A 69 0.46 0.47 15.45
CA ASP A 69 -0.22 -0.04 16.64
C ASP A 69 -1.69 -0.42 16.38
N ASP A 70 -2.28 0.03 15.28
CA ASP A 70 -3.67 -0.28 14.93
C ASP A 70 -3.88 -1.80 14.77
N PRO A 71 -4.68 -2.46 15.64
CA PRO A 71 -4.90 -3.90 15.56
C PRO A 71 -5.81 -4.31 14.39
N THR A 72 -6.43 -3.36 13.69
CA THR A 72 -7.28 -3.62 12.52
C THR A 72 -6.46 -3.69 11.21
N THR A 73 -5.21 -3.25 11.25
CA THR A 73 -4.30 -3.21 10.12
C THR A 73 -3.31 -4.38 10.15
N TRP A 74 -3.17 -5.14 9.08
CA TRP A 74 -2.09 -6.11 8.90
C TRP A 74 -0.80 -5.42 8.50
N LYS A 75 0.31 -5.80 9.14
CA LYS A 75 1.66 -5.36 8.84
C LYS A 75 2.40 -6.53 8.21
N TYR A 76 2.80 -6.36 6.96
CA TYR A 76 3.67 -7.28 6.23
C TYR A 76 5.09 -6.77 6.36
N VAL A 77 5.91 -7.50 7.11
CA VAL A 77 7.29 -7.12 7.45
C VAL A 77 8.25 -8.07 6.74
N ALA A 78 9.03 -7.54 5.82
CA ALA A 78 10.15 -8.26 5.22
C ALA A 78 11.39 -8.11 6.12
N LEU A 79 12.02 -9.23 6.46
CA LEU A 79 13.27 -9.31 7.22
C LEU A 79 14.33 -9.98 6.36
N ASP A 80 15.51 -9.38 6.24
CA ASP A 80 16.63 -9.99 5.52
C ASP A 80 17.19 -11.22 6.28
N SER A 81 18.21 -11.88 5.71
CA SER A 81 18.84 -13.07 6.30
C SER A 81 19.48 -12.83 7.69
N HIS A 82 19.64 -11.58 8.09
CA HIS A 82 20.15 -11.16 9.40
C HIS A 82 19.03 -10.72 10.36
N GLY A 83 17.77 -10.83 9.94
CA GLY A 83 16.61 -10.39 10.71
C GLY A 83 16.42 -8.86 10.74
N VAL A 84 17.13 -8.13 9.86
CA VAL A 84 17.01 -6.67 9.75
C VAL A 84 15.83 -6.31 8.83
N PRO A 85 15.01 -5.29 9.17
CA PRO A 85 13.91 -4.85 8.30
C PRO A 85 14.36 -4.51 6.88
N ALA A 86 13.77 -5.19 5.92
CA ALA A 86 14.00 -5.01 4.48
C ALA A 86 12.83 -4.33 3.77
N GLY A 87 11.64 -4.36 4.38
CA GLY A 87 10.44 -3.72 3.86
C GLY A 87 9.27 -3.79 4.84
N LEU A 88 8.30 -2.93 4.61
CA LEU A 88 7.04 -2.87 5.35
C LEU A 88 5.91 -2.58 4.39
N ALA A 89 4.78 -3.27 4.52
CA ALA A 89 3.53 -2.87 3.93
C ALA A 89 2.39 -2.98 4.93
N THR A 90 1.37 -2.13 4.76
CA THR A 90 0.16 -2.15 5.58
C THR A 90 -1.06 -2.43 4.70
N LEU A 91 -1.99 -3.23 5.23
CA LEU A 91 -3.24 -3.59 4.59
C LEU A 91 -4.35 -3.57 5.64
N THR A 92 -5.47 -2.93 5.34
CA THR A 92 -6.65 -2.93 6.23
C THR A 92 -7.92 -3.27 5.45
N ASP A 93 -8.87 -3.93 6.12
CA ASP A 93 -10.26 -4.09 5.68
C ASP A 93 -11.20 -3.06 6.32
N GLN A 94 -10.65 -2.16 7.15
CA GLN A 94 -11.38 -1.09 7.82
C GLN A 94 -11.14 0.24 7.09
N VAL A 95 -11.64 0.35 5.83
CA VAL A 95 -11.42 1.54 4.99
C VAL A 95 -11.92 2.85 5.63
N SER A 96 -12.84 2.77 6.59
CA SER A 96 -13.32 3.93 7.36
C SER A 96 -12.26 4.53 8.30
N THR A 97 -11.17 3.83 8.55
CA THR A 97 -10.04 4.36 9.34
C THR A 97 -9.09 5.20 8.50
N MET A 98 -9.23 5.19 7.18
CA MET A 98 -8.39 5.95 6.25
C MET A 98 -9.00 7.31 5.95
N PRO A 99 -8.48 8.43 6.52
CA PRO A 99 -9.14 9.74 6.44
C PRO A 99 -9.08 10.39 5.04
N TRP A 100 -8.29 9.85 4.13
CA TRP A 100 -8.11 10.40 2.78
C TRP A 100 -8.92 9.69 1.69
N ILE A 101 -9.72 8.66 2.06
CA ILE A 101 -10.62 7.98 1.12
C ILE A 101 -12.06 8.04 1.61
N SER A 102 -13.04 7.85 0.71
CA SER A 102 -14.46 7.78 1.03
C SER A 102 -14.93 6.33 1.12
N PRO A 103 -15.26 5.82 2.31
CA PRO A 103 -15.86 4.49 2.46
C PRO A 103 -17.17 4.34 1.69
N GLU A 104 -17.96 5.41 1.58
CA GLU A 104 -19.24 5.44 0.86
C GLU A 104 -19.04 5.21 -0.63
N TYR A 105 -17.97 5.77 -1.23
CA TYR A 105 -17.63 5.53 -2.61
C TYR A 105 -17.40 4.05 -2.88
N PHE A 106 -16.60 3.40 -2.05
CA PHE A 106 -16.30 1.98 -2.20
C PHE A 106 -17.52 1.10 -1.91
N ALA A 107 -18.32 1.43 -0.91
CA ALA A 107 -19.56 0.71 -0.61
C ALA A 107 -20.61 0.82 -1.73
N HIS A 108 -20.65 1.98 -2.43
CA HIS A 108 -21.54 2.15 -3.58
C HIS A 108 -21.04 1.36 -4.81
N ARG A 109 -19.74 1.37 -5.06
CA ARG A 109 -19.13 0.75 -6.25
C ARG A 109 -18.98 -0.77 -6.11
N TYR A 110 -18.74 -1.25 -4.90
CA TYR A 110 -18.50 -2.66 -4.56
C TYR A 110 -19.40 -3.09 -3.39
N PRO A 111 -20.74 -3.07 -3.59
CA PRO A 111 -21.69 -3.27 -2.47
C PRO A 111 -21.64 -4.67 -1.87
N ASP A 112 -21.33 -5.69 -2.64
CA ASP A 112 -21.28 -7.07 -2.14
C ASP A 112 -19.99 -7.34 -1.35
N GLU A 113 -18.85 -6.78 -1.80
CA GLU A 113 -17.60 -6.83 -1.06
C GLU A 113 -17.70 -6.01 0.24
N ALA A 114 -18.31 -4.82 0.19
CA ALA A 114 -18.51 -3.97 1.37
C ALA A 114 -19.36 -4.67 2.44
N LYS A 115 -20.46 -5.36 2.06
CA LYS A 115 -21.30 -6.15 2.99
C LYS A 115 -20.52 -7.27 3.68
N ARG A 116 -19.49 -7.82 3.03
CA ARG A 116 -18.66 -8.91 3.56
C ARG A 116 -17.37 -8.44 4.23
N SER A 117 -17.18 -7.12 4.37
CA SER A 117 -15.91 -6.51 4.83
C SER A 117 -14.72 -6.97 3.99
N ALA A 118 -14.92 -7.08 2.67
CA ALA A 118 -13.93 -7.53 1.69
C ALA A 118 -13.44 -6.39 0.78
N VAL A 119 -13.57 -5.15 1.21
CA VAL A 119 -12.91 -3.98 0.62
C VAL A 119 -11.66 -3.69 1.43
N PHE A 120 -10.50 -3.80 0.79
CA PHE A 120 -9.20 -3.61 1.42
C PHE A 120 -8.56 -2.30 0.94
N TYR A 121 -7.66 -1.76 1.76
CA TYR A 121 -6.83 -0.63 1.40
C TYR A 121 -5.37 -0.88 1.77
N ILE A 122 -4.46 -0.62 0.81
CA ILE A 122 -3.02 -0.66 1.02
C ILE A 122 -2.57 0.73 1.41
N GLY A 123 -2.11 0.92 2.65
CA GLY A 123 -1.68 2.22 3.17
C GLY A 123 -0.22 2.52 2.84
N VAL A 124 0.69 1.88 3.52
CA VAL A 124 2.14 2.04 3.32
C VAL A 124 2.70 0.84 2.58
N LEU A 125 3.61 1.08 1.64
CA LEU A 125 4.49 0.06 1.10
C LEU A 125 5.87 0.68 0.86
N LEU A 126 6.86 0.21 1.59
CA LEU A 126 8.24 0.65 1.47
C LEU A 126 9.20 -0.54 1.40
N VAL A 127 10.33 -0.33 0.72
CA VAL A 127 11.41 -1.31 0.61
C VAL A 127 12.73 -0.58 0.82
N ARG A 128 13.56 -1.13 1.70
CA ARG A 128 14.91 -0.62 1.98
C ARG A 128 15.70 -0.50 0.66
N PRO A 129 16.43 0.61 0.41
CA PRO A 129 17.04 0.90 -0.89
C PRO A 129 17.94 -0.22 -1.43
N ASP A 130 18.76 -0.85 -0.59
CA ASP A 130 19.65 -1.96 -0.96
C ASP A 130 18.90 -3.27 -1.28
N MET A 131 17.64 -3.39 -0.85
CA MET A 131 16.79 -4.57 -1.09
C MET A 131 15.85 -4.40 -2.29
N ARG A 132 15.86 -3.27 -3.00
CA ARG A 132 14.94 -3.00 -4.13
C ARG A 132 15.10 -4.00 -5.28
N GLY A 133 16.30 -4.53 -5.50
CA GLY A 133 16.57 -5.56 -6.52
C GLY A 133 16.16 -6.99 -6.14
N HIS A 134 15.74 -7.25 -4.90
CA HIS A 134 15.49 -8.58 -4.34
C HIS A 134 14.02 -9.04 -4.38
N ALA A 135 13.22 -8.46 -5.24
CA ALA A 135 11.81 -8.77 -5.42
C ALA A 135 10.92 -8.55 -4.18
N VAL A 136 11.41 -7.87 -3.12
CA VAL A 136 10.66 -7.62 -1.88
C VAL A 136 9.30 -6.97 -2.16
N PHE A 137 9.29 -5.90 -2.99
CA PHE A 137 8.05 -5.22 -3.40
C PHE A 137 7.05 -6.19 -4.03
N ALA A 138 7.47 -6.92 -5.07
CA ALA A 138 6.58 -7.80 -5.82
C ALA A 138 6.04 -8.96 -4.96
N ARG A 139 6.90 -9.55 -4.12
CA ARG A 139 6.50 -10.65 -3.25
C ARG A 139 5.52 -10.17 -2.17
N THR A 140 5.77 -9.00 -1.57
CA THR A 140 4.85 -8.41 -0.59
C THR A 140 3.48 -8.12 -1.21
N VAL A 141 3.45 -7.51 -2.41
CA VAL A 141 2.19 -7.28 -3.14
C VAL A 141 1.46 -8.59 -3.41
N ASN A 142 2.15 -9.65 -3.83
CA ASN A 142 1.52 -10.95 -4.09
C ASN A 142 0.94 -11.58 -2.81
N CYS A 143 1.65 -11.52 -1.67
CA CYS A 143 1.11 -12.06 -0.41
C CYS A 143 -0.10 -11.27 0.10
N MET A 144 -0.14 -9.94 -0.11
CA MET A 144 -1.35 -9.16 0.16
C MET A 144 -2.49 -9.55 -0.80
N ALA A 145 -2.18 -9.75 -2.08
CA ALA A 145 -3.14 -10.16 -3.10
C ALA A 145 -3.77 -11.53 -2.79
N GLU A 146 -3.01 -12.49 -2.25
CA GLU A 146 -3.53 -13.78 -1.79
C GLU A 146 -4.61 -13.61 -0.72
N ARG A 147 -4.42 -12.71 0.25
CA ARG A 147 -5.44 -12.39 1.26
C ARG A 147 -6.70 -11.80 0.65
N VAL A 148 -6.55 -10.86 -0.26
CA VAL A 148 -7.70 -10.23 -0.96
C VAL A 148 -8.44 -11.27 -1.79
N THR A 149 -7.74 -12.15 -2.49
CA THR A 149 -8.31 -13.24 -3.28
C THR A 149 -9.07 -14.24 -2.39
N ALA A 150 -8.49 -14.64 -1.25
CA ALA A 150 -9.14 -15.54 -0.31
C ALA A 150 -10.46 -14.97 0.25
N ALA A 151 -10.54 -13.65 0.41
CA ALA A 151 -11.76 -12.95 0.81
C ALA A 151 -12.72 -12.69 -0.38
N GLN A 152 -12.37 -13.05 -1.61
CA GLN A 152 -13.08 -12.65 -2.83
C GLN A 152 -13.33 -11.13 -2.85
N GLY A 153 -12.32 -10.36 -2.49
CA GLY A 153 -12.41 -8.93 -2.23
C GLY A 153 -11.83 -8.05 -3.33
N VAL A 154 -11.88 -6.76 -3.08
CA VAL A 154 -11.22 -5.73 -3.87
C VAL A 154 -10.19 -5.00 -3.02
N ALA A 155 -9.08 -4.55 -3.62
CA ALA A 155 -8.08 -3.75 -2.93
C ALA A 155 -7.92 -2.41 -3.62
N ALA A 156 -7.99 -1.34 -2.84
CA ALA A 156 -7.69 0.02 -3.27
C ALA A 156 -6.30 0.44 -2.80
N PHE A 157 -5.66 1.30 -3.56
CA PHE A 157 -4.40 1.97 -3.25
C PHE A 157 -4.30 3.25 -4.07
N ASP A 158 -3.50 4.20 -3.61
CA ASP A 158 -3.29 5.45 -4.33
C ASP A 158 -1.82 5.80 -4.50
N PHE A 159 -1.54 6.59 -5.51
CA PHE A 159 -0.24 7.18 -5.77
C PHE A 159 -0.39 8.65 -6.08
N CYS A 160 0.49 9.49 -5.53
CA CYS A 160 0.61 10.86 -6.03
C CYS A 160 1.19 10.87 -7.46
N GLY A 161 1.01 11.98 -8.18
CA GLY A 161 1.47 12.10 -9.55
C GLY A 161 2.95 11.76 -9.75
N TYR A 162 3.82 12.13 -8.81
CA TYR A 162 5.24 11.76 -8.85
C TYR A 162 5.44 10.24 -8.81
N ASN A 163 4.77 9.55 -7.90
CA ASN A 163 4.89 8.10 -7.78
C ASN A 163 4.29 7.37 -8.98
N ASP A 164 3.19 7.87 -9.51
CA ASP A 164 2.49 7.23 -10.63
C ASP A 164 3.17 7.52 -11.97
N HIS A 165 3.46 8.79 -12.28
CA HIS A 165 3.97 9.18 -13.60
C HIS A 165 5.49 9.16 -13.70
N ASP A 166 6.21 9.68 -12.69
CA ASP A 166 7.67 9.77 -12.76
C ASP A 166 8.35 8.43 -12.39
N LEU A 167 7.81 7.70 -11.39
CA LEU A 167 8.34 6.41 -10.97
C LEU A 167 7.60 5.21 -11.58
N GLY A 168 6.43 5.39 -12.17
CA GLY A 168 5.66 4.33 -12.82
C GLY A 168 5.11 3.26 -11.86
N LEU A 169 4.91 3.60 -10.57
CA LEU A 169 4.52 2.62 -9.55
C LEU A 169 3.14 2.04 -9.80
N GLY A 170 2.18 2.82 -10.32
CA GLY A 170 0.86 2.32 -10.70
C GLY A 170 0.95 1.22 -11.76
N SER A 171 1.70 1.46 -12.84
CA SER A 171 1.92 0.47 -13.90
C SER A 171 2.69 -0.77 -13.40
N ALA A 172 3.67 -0.58 -12.53
CA ALA A 172 4.44 -1.70 -11.96
C ALA A 172 3.54 -2.57 -11.07
N THR A 173 2.74 -1.96 -10.20
CA THR A 173 1.78 -2.66 -9.34
C THR A 173 0.72 -3.40 -10.15
N ALA A 174 0.16 -2.76 -11.18
CA ALA A 174 -0.81 -3.39 -12.07
C ALA A 174 -0.23 -4.63 -12.78
N LYS A 175 1.02 -4.55 -13.26
CA LYS A 175 1.69 -5.71 -13.89
C LYS A 175 1.89 -6.87 -12.92
N ILE A 176 2.23 -6.60 -11.66
CA ILE A 176 2.39 -7.64 -10.64
C ILE A 176 1.04 -8.33 -10.39
N LEU A 177 0.00 -7.54 -10.12
CA LEU A 177 -1.33 -8.05 -9.80
C LEU A 177 -1.99 -8.80 -10.97
N SER A 178 -1.76 -8.38 -12.21
CA SER A 178 -2.32 -9.01 -13.41
C SER A 178 -1.50 -10.19 -13.93
N ARG A 179 -0.27 -10.43 -13.44
CA ARG A 179 0.65 -11.47 -13.94
C ARG A 179 0.00 -12.84 -13.96
N ASP A 180 -0.73 -13.18 -12.92
CA ASP A 180 -1.36 -14.49 -12.75
C ASP A 180 -2.85 -14.44 -13.11
N ASN A 181 -3.30 -13.39 -13.81
CA ASN A 181 -4.69 -13.10 -14.18
C ASN A 181 -5.65 -13.08 -12.97
N ALA A 182 -5.13 -12.84 -11.78
CA ALA A 182 -5.90 -12.81 -10.54
C ALA A 182 -6.65 -11.49 -10.35
N PHE A 183 -6.10 -10.37 -10.88
CA PHE A 183 -6.67 -9.04 -10.70
C PHE A 183 -6.76 -8.25 -12.00
N GLU A 184 -7.90 -7.59 -12.17
CA GLU A 184 -8.07 -6.47 -13.10
C GLU A 184 -7.80 -5.17 -12.34
N VAL A 185 -6.84 -4.36 -12.81
CA VAL A 185 -6.44 -3.11 -12.16
C VAL A 185 -6.86 -1.94 -13.05
N SER A 186 -7.62 -1.01 -12.50
CA SER A 186 -8.07 0.20 -13.19
C SER A 186 -7.98 1.42 -12.28
N ALA A 187 -7.65 2.59 -12.87
CA ALA A 187 -7.79 3.85 -12.16
C ALA A 187 -9.29 4.18 -11.99
N VAL A 188 -9.71 4.47 -10.77
CA VAL A 188 -11.11 4.75 -10.44
C VAL A 188 -11.38 6.22 -10.17
N ASP A 189 -10.35 7.00 -9.82
CA ASP A 189 -10.42 8.44 -9.59
C ASP A 189 -9.06 9.11 -9.76
N VAL A 190 -9.06 10.43 -10.04
CA VAL A 190 -7.86 11.27 -10.15
C VAL A 190 -8.14 12.64 -9.53
N GLN A 191 -7.30 13.06 -8.60
CA GLN A 191 -7.37 14.40 -8.01
C GLN A 191 -6.30 15.32 -8.60
N THR A 192 -6.72 16.49 -9.11
CA THR A 192 -5.83 17.49 -9.70
C THR A 192 -5.75 18.73 -8.82
N TYR A 193 -4.54 19.23 -8.59
CA TYR A 193 -4.28 20.45 -7.83
C TYR A 193 -3.94 21.61 -8.77
N TYR A 194 -4.59 22.76 -8.56
CA TYR A 194 -4.38 23.97 -9.34
C TYR A 194 -3.80 25.08 -8.46
N VAL A 195 -2.92 25.89 -9.02
CA VAL A 195 -2.40 27.10 -8.37
C VAL A 195 -2.78 28.32 -9.20
N ALA A 196 -3.42 29.30 -8.58
CA ALA A 196 -3.67 30.61 -9.16
C ALA A 196 -2.73 31.62 -8.50
N ARG A 197 -1.92 32.32 -9.31
CA ARG A 197 -1.06 33.42 -8.85
C ARG A 197 -1.68 34.75 -9.22
N ALA A 198 -1.87 35.66 -8.24
CA ALA A 198 -2.26 37.04 -8.53
C ALA A 198 -1.10 37.73 -9.27
N THR A 199 -1.36 38.13 -10.52
CA THR A 199 -0.50 39.06 -11.25
C THR A 199 -0.99 40.45 -10.93
N GLY A 200 -0.13 41.34 -10.37
CA GLY A 200 -0.48 42.69 -9.96
C GLY A 200 -1.25 43.42 -11.10
N ARG A 201 -2.39 44.00 -10.77
CA ARG A 201 -3.08 44.92 -11.65
C ARG A 201 -2.18 46.17 -11.76
N GLU A 202 -1.54 46.43 -12.90
CA GLU A 202 -1.02 47.77 -13.19
C GLU A 202 -2.17 48.74 -12.97
N ALA A 203 -1.94 49.72 -12.09
CA ALA A 203 -2.91 50.79 -11.89
C ALA A 203 -3.16 51.45 -13.26
N ARG A 204 -4.38 51.30 -13.82
CA ARG A 204 -4.78 52.11 -14.96
C ARG A 204 -4.71 53.55 -14.50
N THR A 205 -3.66 54.24 -14.90
CA THR A 205 -3.62 55.71 -14.88
C THR A 205 -4.64 56.18 -15.91
N ASP A 206 -5.87 56.47 -15.47
CA ASP A 206 -6.83 57.23 -16.26
C ASP A 206 -6.26 58.64 -16.42
N SER A 207 -5.88 58.99 -17.65
CA SER A 207 -5.53 60.34 -18.09
C SER A 207 -6.74 60.98 -18.69
#